data_74f3b7086dfa7dd784951f0a70ced8a1
#
_entry.id   74f3b7086dfa7dd784951f0a70ced8a1
#
_cell.length_a   1.000
_cell.length_b   1.000
_cell.length_c   1.000
_cell.angle_alpha   90.00
_cell.angle_beta   90.00
_cell.angle_gamma   90.00
#
_symmetry.space_group_name_H-M   'P 1'
#
loop_
_entity.id
_entity.type
_entity.pdbx_description
1 polymer ?
#
loop_
_entity_poly.entity_id
_entity_poly.type
_entity_poly.pdbx_seq_one_letter_code
_entity_poly.pdbx_strand_id
1 'polypeptide(L)'
;MRLEATVPDSRGSAVQELADQLGLSRSQIIDEALSLFLKAVLEIRQGRRLVTQDPSGSQALCELTTPTLTTLEWALSSEKIELPDAALAKMQELADAPAKPSERLRAAAKRHGR
;
A
#
# COMPACT_ATOMS: atom_id res chain seq x y z
N MET A 1 -0.87 14.10 -22.76
CA MET A 1 0.23 14.42 -21.86
C MET A 1 1.33 13.37 -21.99
N ARG A 2 2.56 13.79 -22.03
CA ARG A 2 3.68 12.87 -22.11
C ARG A 2 4.47 12.90 -20.82
N LEU A 3 4.71 11.72 -20.24
CA LEU A 3 5.52 11.55 -19.05
C LEU A 3 6.76 10.73 -19.39
N GLU A 4 7.88 11.11 -18.80
CA GLU A 4 9.12 10.35 -18.94
C GLU A 4 9.54 9.82 -17.58
N ALA A 5 9.98 8.57 -17.57
CA ALA A 5 10.44 7.94 -16.35
C ALA A 5 11.58 6.98 -16.65
N THR A 6 12.49 6.87 -15.69
CA THR A 6 13.57 5.90 -15.75
C THR A 6 13.20 4.72 -14.89
N VAL A 7 13.26 3.53 -15.44
CA VAL A 7 12.99 2.29 -14.69
C VAL A 7 14.20 1.37 -14.80
N PRO A 8 14.40 0.48 -13.82
CA PRO A 8 15.47 -0.51 -13.90
C PRO A 8 15.32 -1.38 -15.14
N ASP A 9 16.44 -1.81 -15.73
CA ASP A 9 16.44 -2.59 -16.95
C ASP A 9 15.59 -3.86 -16.84
N SER A 10 15.62 -4.51 -15.70
CA SER A 10 14.83 -5.71 -15.48
C SER A 10 13.33 -5.46 -15.63
N ARG A 11 12.85 -4.33 -15.12
CA ARG A 11 11.44 -3.95 -15.30
C ARG A 11 11.12 -3.53 -16.70
N GLY A 12 12.02 -2.80 -17.33
CA GLY A 12 11.85 -2.41 -18.72
C GLY A 12 11.73 -3.63 -19.62
N SER A 13 12.58 -4.63 -19.41
CA SER A 13 12.52 -5.89 -20.15
C SER A 13 11.22 -6.63 -19.89
N ALA A 14 10.77 -6.69 -18.65
CA ALA A 14 9.52 -7.35 -18.29
C ALA A 14 8.33 -6.67 -18.94
N VAL A 15 8.31 -5.35 -18.98
CA VAL A 15 7.26 -4.58 -19.64
C VAL A 15 7.24 -4.89 -21.15
N GLN A 16 8.40 -4.92 -21.76
CA GLN A 16 8.50 -5.22 -23.20
C GLN A 16 8.02 -6.64 -23.49
N GLU A 17 8.43 -7.60 -22.69
CA GLU A 17 8.00 -8.98 -22.86
C GLU A 17 6.49 -9.12 -22.71
N LEU A 18 5.93 -8.49 -21.70
CA LEU A 18 4.49 -8.50 -21.47
C LEU A 18 3.73 -7.83 -22.62
N ALA A 19 4.24 -6.72 -23.11
CA ALA A 19 3.66 -6.04 -24.26
C ALA A 19 3.63 -6.96 -25.49
N ASP A 20 4.73 -7.66 -25.75
CA ASP A 20 4.82 -8.57 -26.88
C ASP A 20 3.84 -9.74 -26.72
N GLN A 21 3.73 -10.30 -25.53
CA GLN A 21 2.83 -11.42 -25.27
C GLN A 21 1.36 -11.04 -25.41
N LEU A 22 1.00 -9.84 -25.00
CA LEU A 22 -0.39 -9.41 -24.99
C LEU A 22 -0.79 -8.61 -26.24
N GLY A 23 0.16 -8.31 -27.11
CA GLY A 23 -0.12 -7.50 -28.30
C GLY A 23 -0.46 -6.06 -27.95
N LEU A 24 0.10 -5.54 -26.88
CA LEU A 24 -0.13 -4.17 -26.42
C LEU A 24 1.12 -3.32 -26.64
N SER A 25 0.95 -2.01 -26.68
CA SER A 25 2.09 -1.11 -26.66
C SER A 25 2.59 -0.94 -25.25
N ARG A 26 3.87 -0.54 -25.11
CA ARG A 26 4.41 -0.21 -23.78
C ARG A 26 3.62 0.91 -23.12
N SER A 27 3.19 1.89 -23.92
CA SER A 27 2.39 2.99 -23.41
C SER A 27 1.07 2.53 -22.80
N GLN A 28 0.43 1.54 -23.42
CA GLN A 28 -0.81 0.97 -22.88
C GLN A 28 -0.59 0.28 -21.53
N ILE A 29 0.49 -0.48 -21.43
CA ILE A 29 0.82 -1.17 -20.18
C ILE A 29 1.12 -0.15 -19.07
N ILE A 30 1.90 0.88 -19.41
CA ILE A 30 2.24 1.93 -18.45
C ILE A 30 0.98 2.67 -18.02
N ASP A 31 0.09 3.00 -18.94
CA ASP A 31 -1.16 3.67 -18.61
C ASP A 31 -2.02 2.84 -17.66
N GLU A 32 -2.14 1.55 -17.93
CA GLU A 32 -2.89 0.66 -17.04
C GLU A 32 -2.23 0.51 -15.68
N ALA A 33 -0.90 0.44 -15.64
CA ALA A 33 -0.16 0.39 -14.39
C ALA A 33 -0.39 1.65 -13.56
N LEU A 34 -0.35 2.82 -14.20
CA LEU A 34 -0.62 4.08 -13.52
C LEU A 34 -2.06 4.14 -13.02
N SER A 35 -3.01 3.68 -13.81
CA SER A 35 -4.40 3.62 -13.42
C SER A 35 -4.59 2.75 -12.18
N LEU A 36 -3.95 1.60 -12.15
CA LEU A 36 -4.02 0.70 -11.01
C LEU A 36 -3.39 1.31 -9.77
N PHE A 37 -2.23 1.97 -9.93
CA PHE A 37 -1.56 2.62 -8.81
C PHE A 37 -2.42 3.75 -8.22
N LEU A 38 -3.04 4.56 -9.07
CA LEU A 38 -3.91 5.64 -8.61
C LEU A 38 -5.15 5.10 -7.91
N LYS A 39 -5.71 4.01 -8.37
CA LYS A 39 -6.80 3.33 -7.66
C LYS A 39 -6.35 2.84 -6.30
N ALA A 40 -5.14 2.30 -6.21
CA ALA A 40 -4.57 1.87 -4.95
C ALA A 40 -4.45 3.03 -3.96
N VAL A 41 -4.01 4.19 -4.44
CA VAL A 41 -3.93 5.40 -3.61
C VAL A 41 -5.30 5.77 -3.07
N LEU A 42 -6.33 5.74 -3.92
CA LEU A 42 -7.70 6.07 -3.51
C LEU A 42 -8.22 5.08 -2.47
N GLU A 43 -7.95 3.80 -2.64
CA GLU A 43 -8.37 2.77 -1.69
C GLU A 43 -7.75 3.00 -0.31
N ILE A 44 -6.45 3.30 -0.29
CA ILE A 44 -5.75 3.55 0.96
C ILE A 44 -6.27 4.80 1.65
N ARG A 45 -6.61 5.84 0.89
CA ARG A 45 -7.21 7.05 1.46
C ARG A 45 -8.57 6.78 2.12
N GLN A 46 -9.26 5.76 1.66
CA GLN A 46 -10.53 5.33 2.25
C GLN A 46 -10.35 4.35 3.40
N GLY A 47 -9.11 4.07 3.80
CA GLY A 47 -8.81 3.14 4.88
C GLY A 47 -8.80 1.69 4.45
N ARG A 48 -8.79 1.42 3.16
CA ARG A 48 -8.75 0.06 2.63
C ARG A 48 -7.35 -0.30 2.15
N ARG A 49 -7.09 -1.58 2.02
CA ARG A 49 -5.83 -2.12 1.54
C ARG A 49 -6.06 -2.99 0.33
N LEU A 50 -5.03 -3.11 -0.48
CA LEU A 50 -5.05 -4.03 -1.59
C LEU A 50 -4.56 -5.38 -1.10
N VAL A 51 -5.30 -6.42 -1.43
CA VAL A 51 -4.91 -7.78 -1.08
C VAL A 51 -5.08 -8.67 -2.29
N THR A 52 -4.30 -9.73 -2.35
CA THR A 52 -4.47 -10.77 -3.34
C THR A 52 -5.22 -11.93 -2.71
N GLN A 53 -6.12 -12.50 -3.46
CA GLN A 53 -6.93 -13.61 -3.02
C GLN A 53 -6.81 -14.78 -4.01
N ASP A 54 -6.59 -15.97 -3.48
CA ASP A 54 -6.65 -17.15 -4.29
C ASP A 54 -8.13 -17.46 -4.58
N PRO A 55 -8.53 -17.56 -5.85
CA PRO A 55 -9.93 -17.88 -6.18
C PRO A 55 -10.45 -19.16 -5.52
N SER A 56 -9.58 -20.11 -5.27
CA SER A 56 -9.99 -21.35 -4.59
C SER A 56 -10.19 -21.16 -3.09
N GLY A 57 -9.73 -20.07 -2.54
CA GLY A 57 -9.81 -19.80 -1.10
C GLY A 57 -8.86 -20.66 -0.27
N SER A 58 -7.94 -21.38 -0.91
CA SER A 58 -7.04 -22.31 -0.21
C SER A 58 -5.86 -21.63 0.47
N GLN A 59 -5.58 -20.39 0.14
CA GLN A 59 -4.44 -19.65 0.70
C GLN A 59 -4.90 -18.38 1.41
N ALA A 60 -4.09 -17.96 2.37
CA ALA A 60 -4.35 -16.72 3.10
C ALA A 60 -4.26 -15.52 2.17
N LEU A 61 -4.98 -14.46 2.50
CA LEU A 61 -4.88 -13.20 1.79
C LEU A 61 -3.48 -12.61 1.96
N CYS A 62 -2.93 -12.08 0.90
CA CYS A 62 -1.64 -11.39 0.91
C CYS A 62 -1.82 -9.93 0.58
N GLU A 63 -1.17 -9.07 1.34
CA GLU A 63 -1.21 -7.64 1.06
C GLU A 63 -0.33 -7.32 -0.14
N LEU A 64 -0.87 -6.51 -1.04
CA LEU A 64 -0.13 -6.01 -2.20
C LEU A 64 0.17 -4.54 -1.96
N THR A 65 1.44 -4.20 -1.83
CA THR A 65 1.82 -2.83 -1.51
C THR A 65 3.13 -2.42 -2.16
N THR A 66 3.42 -1.15 -2.11
CA THR A 66 4.69 -0.57 -2.51
C THR A 66 5.20 0.33 -1.38
N PRO A 67 6.49 0.70 -1.39
CA PRO A 67 6.99 1.62 -0.36
C PRO A 67 6.18 2.92 -0.26
N THR A 68 5.78 3.48 -1.38
CA THR A 68 5.01 4.72 -1.39
C THR A 68 3.62 4.52 -0.78
N LEU A 69 2.94 3.43 -1.13
CA LEU A 69 1.62 3.13 -0.58
C LEU A 69 1.69 2.88 0.93
N THR A 70 2.73 2.22 1.39
CA THR A 70 2.94 2.00 2.82
C THR A 70 3.16 3.32 3.54
N THR A 71 3.98 4.20 2.98
CA THR A 71 4.22 5.54 3.55
C THR A 71 2.93 6.34 3.61
N LEU A 72 2.13 6.28 2.55
CA LEU A 72 0.84 6.97 2.51
C LEU A 72 -0.10 6.45 3.60
N GLU A 73 -0.17 5.16 3.78
CA GLU A 73 -1.00 4.55 4.83
C GLU A 73 -0.60 5.05 6.21
N TRP A 74 0.71 5.10 6.49
CA TRP A 74 1.21 5.61 7.76
C TRP A 74 0.87 7.09 7.96
N ALA A 75 1.04 7.91 6.93
CA ALA A 75 0.74 9.33 7.00
C ALA A 75 -0.74 9.56 7.29
N LEU A 76 -1.61 8.84 6.63
CA LEU A 76 -3.05 8.96 6.84
C LEU A 76 -3.47 8.45 8.21
N SER A 77 -2.83 7.40 8.71
CA SER A 77 -3.08 6.91 10.06
C SER A 77 -2.68 7.95 11.10
N SER A 78 -1.58 8.66 10.87
CA SER A 78 -1.14 9.74 11.74
C SER A 78 -2.13 10.90 11.72
N GLU A 79 -2.65 11.26 10.55
CA GLU A 79 -3.66 12.30 10.43
C GLU A 79 -4.96 11.93 11.15
N LYS A 80 -5.37 10.68 11.04
CA LYS A 80 -6.55 10.19 11.74
C LYS A 80 -6.39 10.22 13.25
N ILE A 81 -5.16 10.29 13.72
CA ILE A 81 -4.81 10.33 15.12
C ILE A 81 -4.73 11.77 15.61
N GLU A 82 -4.72 12.76 14.76
CA GLU A 82 -4.85 14.15 15.13
C GLU A 82 -6.27 14.41 15.57
N LEU A 83 -6.47 14.19 16.86
CA LEU A 83 -7.75 14.33 17.51
C LEU A 83 -7.67 15.47 18.52
N PRO A 84 -8.78 15.79 19.19
CA PRO A 84 -8.76 16.77 20.28
C PRO A 84 -7.68 16.45 21.30
N ASP A 85 -7.21 17.47 22.00
CA ASP A 85 -6.10 17.37 22.96
C ASP A 85 -6.23 16.20 23.93
N ALA A 86 -7.44 15.92 24.39
CA ALA A 86 -7.68 14.81 25.30
C ALA A 86 -7.30 13.46 24.68
N ALA A 87 -7.58 13.29 23.39
CA ALA A 87 -7.24 12.07 22.70
C ALA A 87 -5.73 11.97 22.43
N LEU A 88 -5.09 13.11 22.15
CA LEU A 88 -3.63 13.15 21.98
C LEU A 88 -2.93 12.79 23.30
N ALA A 89 -3.41 13.33 24.41
CA ALA A 89 -2.85 13.02 25.71
C ALA A 89 -2.96 11.53 26.01
N LYS A 90 -4.10 10.94 25.72
CA LYS A 90 -4.30 9.51 25.91
C LYS A 90 -3.37 8.68 25.03
N MET A 91 -3.09 9.12 23.83
CA MET A 91 -2.18 8.44 22.95
C MET A 91 -0.75 8.54 23.42
N GLN A 92 -0.36 9.67 24.00
CA GLN A 92 0.96 9.82 24.59
C GLN A 92 1.13 8.88 25.79
N GLU A 93 0.10 8.73 26.60
CA GLU A 93 0.10 7.75 27.68
C GLU A 93 0.37 6.34 27.17
N LEU A 94 -0.30 5.97 26.09
CA LEU A 94 -0.11 4.66 25.49
C LEU A 94 1.28 4.49 24.91
N ALA A 95 1.83 5.54 24.32
CA ALA A 95 3.18 5.52 23.78
C ALA A 95 4.24 5.42 24.87
N ASP A 96 3.99 6.04 26.03
CA ASP A 96 4.91 6.05 27.15
C ASP A 96 4.81 4.79 28.00
N ALA A 97 3.82 3.95 27.80
CA ALA A 97 3.64 2.74 28.57
C ALA A 97 4.52 1.63 27.99
N PRO A 98 5.62 1.28 28.65
CA PRO A 98 6.58 0.34 28.07
C PRO A 98 6.03 -1.08 27.92
N ALA A 99 5.09 -1.45 28.74
CA ALA A 99 4.48 -2.77 28.66
C ALA A 99 3.56 -2.92 27.47
N LYS A 100 3.20 -1.81 26.85
CA LYS A 100 2.33 -1.81 25.69
C LYS A 100 3.00 -1.18 24.52
N PRO A 101 4.21 -1.53 24.21
CA PRO A 101 4.87 -0.83 23.14
C PRO A 101 3.97 -0.85 21.98
N SER A 102 2.92 -1.31 22.11
CA SER A 102 2.19 -1.18 21.06
C SER A 102 1.23 -2.22 20.86
N GLU A 103 0.17 -2.00 21.47
CA GLU A 103 -1.04 -2.57 20.98
C GLU A 103 -1.22 -2.23 19.51
N ARG A 104 -0.75 -1.06 19.10
CA ARG A 104 -0.77 -0.67 17.69
C ARG A 104 0.18 -1.49 16.84
N LEU A 105 1.38 -1.72 17.33
CA LEU A 105 2.31 -2.58 16.63
C LEU A 105 1.84 -4.03 16.65
N ARG A 106 1.24 -4.46 17.72
CA ARG A 106 0.62 -5.78 17.76
C ARG A 106 -0.53 -5.90 16.80
N ALA A 107 -1.40 -4.90 16.77
CA ALA A 107 -2.52 -4.86 15.83
C ALA A 107 -2.01 -4.81 14.39
N ALA A 108 -0.99 -4.03 14.13
CA ALA A 108 -0.38 -3.96 12.81
C ALA A 108 0.26 -5.30 12.44
N ALA A 109 0.95 -5.95 13.37
CA ALA A 109 1.55 -7.25 13.14
C ALA A 109 0.48 -8.29 12.87
N LYS A 110 -0.60 -8.26 13.60
CA LYS A 110 -1.73 -9.17 13.36
C LYS A 110 -2.37 -8.95 12.01
N ARG A 111 -2.48 -7.70 11.58
CA ARG A 111 -3.03 -7.38 10.25
C ARG A 111 -2.09 -7.77 9.13
N HIS A 112 -0.80 -7.74 9.37
CA HIS A 112 0.18 -7.91 8.31
C HIS A 112 0.78 -9.28 8.20
N GLY A 113 0.65 -10.11 9.15
CA GLY A 113 1.43 -11.29 9.02
C GLY A 113 1.02 -12.48 9.79
N ARG A 114 -0.09 -12.39 10.30
CA ARG A 114 -0.46 -13.41 11.25
C ARG A 114 -1.68 -14.16 10.91
#